data_52d34a25f4be27a16e4f6dfc86ebe333
#
_entry.id   52d34a25f4be27a16e4f6dfc86ebe333
#
_cell.length_a   1.000
_cell.length_b   1.000
_cell.length_c   1.000
_cell.angle_alpha   90.00
_cell.angle_beta   90.00
_cell.angle_gamma   90.00
#
_symmetry.space_group_name_H-M   'P 1'
#
loop_
_entity.id
_entity.type
_entity.pdbx_description
1 polymer ?
#
loop_
_entity_poly.entity_id
_entity_poly.type
_entity_poly.pdbx_seq_one_letter_code
_entity_poly.pdbx_strand_id
1 'polypeptide(L)'
;MEKIRVLFTGDSITDVYRTDVARVVEGWLPPTATAQERQAATDSLLGMGYPLLAAAQLSAQEPGRYEFLNRGISGNRVVDLDARVKRDCINLKPQVLSILIGVNDVWHELMEQNGVDAEKFRRVYQAMLEEIAAALPGLRLILLEPYVLPGPSTQPQWDDFRREVDLRRVAVRDLAAHMERRTGRPVTCIDTQSLLDDAAAQSSPAVYTADGVHPTPAGHWLLAQEWVRRFREGEAG
;
A
#
# COMPACT_ATOMS: atom_id res chain seq x y z
N MET A 1 9.73 -23.34 12.18
CA MET A 1 10.02 -21.91 12.47
C MET A 1 8.73 -21.12 12.29
N GLU A 2 8.48 -20.13 13.12
CA GLU A 2 7.35 -19.21 12.95
C GLU A 2 7.57 -18.37 11.67
N LYS A 3 6.52 -18.24 10.86
CA LYS A 3 6.61 -17.48 9.60
C LYS A 3 6.62 -15.97 9.90
N ILE A 4 7.36 -15.22 9.10
CA ILE A 4 7.32 -13.76 9.14
C ILE A 4 6.05 -13.31 8.39
N ARG A 5 5.12 -12.70 9.10
CA ARG A 5 3.89 -12.17 8.52
C ARG A 5 4.15 -10.78 7.93
N VAL A 6 3.95 -10.68 6.63
CA VAL A 6 4.07 -9.46 5.83
C VAL A 6 2.67 -9.00 5.42
N LEU A 7 2.28 -7.82 5.84
CA LEU A 7 0.98 -7.23 5.53
C LEU A 7 1.15 -6.07 4.55
N PHE A 8 0.44 -6.15 3.43
CA PHE A 8 0.24 -5.02 2.52
C PHE A 8 -1.12 -4.37 2.81
N THR A 9 -1.15 -3.05 2.87
CA THR A 9 -2.40 -2.28 2.99
C THR A 9 -2.33 -0.97 2.21
N GLY A 10 -3.47 -0.43 1.85
CA GLY A 10 -3.59 0.76 1.01
C GLY A 10 -4.91 0.80 0.26
N ASP A 11 -4.87 1.35 -0.92
CA ASP A 11 -6.01 1.57 -1.83
C ASP A 11 -6.09 0.55 -2.99
N SER A 12 -6.64 0.96 -4.15
CA SER A 12 -6.81 0.14 -5.35
C SER A 12 -5.49 -0.37 -5.94
N ILE A 13 -4.38 0.38 -5.77
CA ILE A 13 -3.05 -0.03 -6.26
C ILE A 13 -2.54 -1.24 -5.49
N THR A 14 -2.97 -1.41 -4.24
CA THR A 14 -2.66 -2.57 -3.39
C THR A 14 -3.72 -3.66 -3.50
N ASP A 15 -5.02 -3.30 -3.58
CA ASP A 15 -6.16 -4.22 -3.66
C ASP A 15 -6.15 -5.08 -4.93
N VAL A 16 -6.08 -4.45 -6.07
CA VAL A 16 -6.09 -5.02 -7.44
C VAL A 16 -6.99 -6.27 -7.54
N TYR A 17 -8.30 -6.04 -7.47
CA TYR A 17 -9.37 -7.05 -7.52
C TYR A 17 -9.40 -8.06 -6.35
N ARG A 18 -8.54 -7.94 -5.35
CA ARG A 18 -8.56 -8.84 -4.19
C ARG A 18 -9.92 -8.82 -3.49
N THR A 19 -10.48 -7.63 -3.27
CA THR A 19 -11.79 -7.47 -2.62
C THR A 19 -12.91 -8.10 -3.43
N ASP A 20 -12.88 -7.99 -4.75
CA ASP A 20 -13.90 -8.58 -5.63
C ASP A 20 -13.83 -10.11 -5.62
N VAL A 21 -12.61 -10.67 -5.71
CA VAL A 21 -12.40 -12.12 -5.60
C VAL A 21 -12.81 -12.62 -4.22
N ALA A 22 -12.51 -11.88 -3.15
CA ALA A 22 -12.93 -12.24 -1.80
C ALA A 22 -14.45 -12.37 -1.68
N ARG A 23 -15.22 -11.44 -2.25
CA ARG A 23 -16.70 -11.52 -2.27
C ARG A 23 -17.19 -12.76 -2.97
N VAL A 24 -16.55 -13.17 -4.08
CA VAL A 24 -16.90 -14.40 -4.80
C VAL A 24 -16.60 -15.62 -3.95
N VAL A 25 -15.42 -15.70 -3.35
CA VAL A 25 -15.01 -16.81 -2.47
C VAL A 25 -15.93 -16.92 -1.25
N GLU A 26 -16.27 -15.80 -0.62
CA GLU A 26 -17.21 -15.75 0.50
C GLU A 26 -18.61 -16.22 0.10
N GLY A 27 -19.03 -15.96 -1.14
CA GLY A 27 -20.30 -16.42 -1.69
C GLY A 27 -20.39 -17.96 -1.87
N TRP A 28 -19.25 -18.65 -1.91
CA TRP A 28 -19.21 -20.13 -1.97
C TRP A 28 -19.27 -20.78 -0.58
N LEU A 29 -19.09 -20.01 0.48
CA LEU A 29 -19.17 -20.51 1.84
C LEU A 29 -20.63 -20.70 2.25
N PRO A 30 -20.94 -21.71 3.10
CA PRO A 30 -22.28 -21.90 3.60
C PRO A 30 -22.76 -20.68 4.39
N PRO A 31 -24.07 -20.37 4.40
CA PRO A 31 -24.61 -19.23 5.18
C PRO A 31 -24.25 -19.30 6.68
N THR A 32 -24.01 -20.50 7.19
CA THR A 32 -23.62 -20.78 8.58
C THR A 32 -22.12 -20.53 8.86
N ALA A 33 -21.32 -20.20 7.83
CA ALA A 33 -19.91 -19.94 8.03
C ALA A 33 -19.68 -18.75 8.99
N THR A 34 -18.82 -18.97 9.96
CA THR A 34 -18.42 -17.96 10.94
C THR A 34 -17.60 -16.85 10.29
N ALA A 35 -17.48 -15.70 10.94
CA ALA A 35 -16.61 -14.63 10.50
C ALA A 35 -15.13 -15.06 10.36
N GLN A 36 -14.69 -15.97 11.24
CA GLN A 36 -13.33 -16.50 11.21
C GLN A 36 -13.09 -17.41 9.99
N GLU A 37 -14.05 -18.27 9.64
CA GLU A 37 -13.98 -19.13 8.45
C GLU A 37 -13.97 -18.28 7.17
N ARG A 38 -14.82 -17.24 7.09
CA ARG A 38 -14.83 -16.29 5.97
C ARG A 38 -13.49 -15.59 5.83
N GLN A 39 -12.94 -15.11 6.94
CA GLN A 39 -11.63 -14.46 6.97
C GLN A 39 -10.52 -15.41 6.50
N ALA A 40 -10.48 -16.64 7.02
CA ALA A 40 -9.49 -17.63 6.65
C ALA A 40 -9.55 -18.01 5.16
N ALA A 41 -10.75 -18.10 4.58
CA ALA A 41 -10.93 -18.39 3.16
C ALA A 41 -10.38 -17.30 2.23
N THR A 42 -10.28 -16.06 2.71
CA THR A 42 -9.85 -14.90 1.92
C THR A 42 -8.46 -14.38 2.30
N ASP A 43 -7.86 -14.86 3.38
CA ASP A 43 -6.55 -14.40 3.88
C ASP A 43 -5.41 -14.61 2.88
N SER A 44 -5.46 -15.69 2.10
CA SER A 44 -4.45 -16.01 1.08
C SER A 44 -4.59 -15.19 -0.21
N LEU A 45 -5.65 -14.39 -0.37
CA LEU A 45 -5.87 -13.59 -1.55
C LEU A 45 -4.98 -12.34 -1.52
N LEU A 46 -4.09 -12.21 -2.50
CA LEU A 46 -3.14 -11.11 -2.60
C LEU A 46 -3.50 -10.08 -3.67
N GLY A 47 -4.59 -10.31 -4.42
CA GLY A 47 -4.92 -9.51 -5.61
C GLY A 47 -4.02 -9.89 -6.80
N MET A 48 -4.00 -9.05 -7.85
CA MET A 48 -3.24 -9.30 -9.08
C MET A 48 -2.13 -8.26 -9.29
N GLY A 49 -1.75 -7.52 -8.26
CA GLY A 49 -0.79 -6.43 -8.33
C GLY A 49 0.57 -6.73 -7.70
N TYR A 50 1.30 -5.64 -7.37
CA TYR A 50 2.64 -5.74 -6.80
C TYR A 50 2.74 -6.59 -5.52
N PRO A 51 1.72 -6.69 -4.64
CA PRO A 51 1.81 -7.56 -3.47
C PRO A 51 1.95 -9.04 -3.84
N LEU A 52 1.19 -9.50 -4.86
CA LEU A 52 1.29 -10.87 -5.35
C LEU A 52 2.67 -11.15 -5.97
N LEU A 53 3.17 -10.23 -6.80
CA LEU A 53 4.47 -10.38 -7.46
C LEU A 53 5.63 -10.43 -6.47
N ALA A 54 5.61 -9.55 -5.47
CA ALA A 54 6.60 -9.53 -4.38
C ALA A 54 6.54 -10.82 -3.54
N ALA A 55 5.33 -11.25 -3.17
CA ALA A 55 5.11 -12.47 -2.42
C ALA A 55 5.56 -13.72 -3.19
N ALA A 56 5.28 -13.80 -4.48
CA ALA A 56 5.70 -14.90 -5.35
C ALA A 56 7.22 -15.00 -5.41
N GLN A 57 7.92 -13.86 -5.61
CA GLN A 57 9.38 -13.83 -5.67
C GLN A 57 10.01 -14.28 -4.34
N LEU A 58 9.57 -13.71 -3.21
CA LEU A 58 10.11 -14.06 -1.90
C LEU A 58 9.81 -15.50 -1.51
N SER A 59 8.59 -16.00 -1.80
CA SER A 59 8.22 -17.39 -1.51
C SER A 59 9.02 -18.40 -2.32
N ALA A 60 9.36 -18.06 -3.57
CA ALA A 60 10.20 -18.92 -4.41
C ALA A 60 11.66 -18.94 -3.93
N GLN A 61 12.19 -17.82 -3.47
CA GLN A 61 13.54 -17.70 -2.95
C GLN A 61 13.73 -18.33 -1.58
N GLU A 62 12.72 -18.21 -0.71
CA GLU A 62 12.75 -18.73 0.67
C GLU A 62 11.44 -19.45 1.02
N PRO A 63 11.26 -20.68 0.53
CA PRO A 63 10.02 -21.44 0.72
C PRO A 63 9.66 -21.61 2.21
N GLY A 64 8.43 -21.21 2.54
CA GLY A 64 7.89 -21.39 3.90
C GLY A 64 8.30 -20.35 4.93
N ARG A 65 9.17 -19.38 4.60
CA ARG A 65 9.64 -18.34 5.53
C ARG A 65 8.59 -17.26 5.82
N TYR A 66 7.77 -16.92 4.83
CA TYR A 66 6.83 -15.79 4.91
C TYR A 66 5.38 -16.24 4.86
N GLU A 67 4.52 -15.44 5.48
CA GLU A 67 3.07 -15.42 5.33
C GLU A 67 2.68 -14.02 4.83
N PHE A 68 2.00 -13.96 3.69
CA PHE A 68 1.61 -12.69 3.07
C PHE A 68 0.12 -12.45 3.21
N LEU A 69 -0.25 -11.24 3.62
CA LEU A 69 -1.63 -10.77 3.70
C LEU A 69 -1.77 -9.47 2.90
N ASN A 70 -2.91 -9.30 2.24
CA ASN A 70 -3.27 -8.04 1.59
C ASN A 70 -4.60 -7.52 2.17
N ARG A 71 -4.60 -6.26 2.63
CA ARG A 71 -5.75 -5.53 3.15
C ARG A 71 -5.95 -4.19 2.42
N GLY A 72 -5.48 -4.10 1.17
CA GLY A 72 -5.85 -3.01 0.27
C GLY A 72 -7.36 -2.98 0.02
N ILE A 73 -7.95 -1.80 -0.08
CA ILE A 73 -9.36 -1.60 -0.46
C ILE A 73 -9.42 -0.45 -1.45
N SER A 74 -9.95 -0.71 -2.65
CA SER A 74 -10.09 0.29 -3.70
C SER A 74 -10.84 1.53 -3.22
N GLY A 75 -10.36 2.71 -3.61
CA GLY A 75 -10.95 4.01 -3.24
C GLY A 75 -10.57 4.52 -1.85
N ASN A 76 -9.86 3.76 -1.01
CA ASN A 76 -9.49 4.22 0.31
C ASN A 76 -8.59 5.44 0.28
N ARG A 77 -8.90 6.41 1.16
CA ARG A 77 -8.08 7.55 1.58
C ARG A 77 -7.39 7.22 2.90
N VAL A 78 -6.52 8.07 3.37
CA VAL A 78 -5.86 7.86 4.67
C VAL A 78 -6.85 7.74 5.83
N VAL A 79 -7.95 8.49 5.82
CA VAL A 79 -9.02 8.43 6.84
C VAL A 79 -9.77 7.11 6.85
N ASP A 80 -9.95 6.50 5.67
CA ASP A 80 -10.62 5.21 5.52
C ASP A 80 -9.69 4.07 6.00
N LEU A 81 -8.38 4.22 5.80
CA LEU A 81 -7.37 3.31 6.31
C LEU A 81 -7.28 3.36 7.83
N ASP A 82 -7.26 4.57 8.42
CA ASP A 82 -7.27 4.81 9.86
C ASP A 82 -8.50 4.17 10.53
N ALA A 83 -9.69 4.37 9.97
CA ALA A 83 -10.94 3.83 10.51
C ALA A 83 -10.96 2.29 10.65
N ARG A 84 -10.12 1.56 9.91
CA ARG A 84 -10.04 0.10 9.91
C ARG A 84 -8.71 -0.45 10.42
N VAL A 85 -7.79 0.42 10.86
CA VAL A 85 -6.42 0.04 11.24
C VAL A 85 -6.36 -1.06 12.29
N LYS A 86 -7.25 -1.03 13.27
CA LYS A 86 -7.29 -2.02 14.34
C LYS A 86 -7.64 -3.42 13.82
N ARG A 87 -8.70 -3.51 12.99
CA ARG A 87 -9.17 -4.78 12.41
C ARG A 87 -8.18 -5.33 11.38
N ASP A 88 -7.74 -4.48 10.47
CA ASP A 88 -7.05 -4.89 9.25
C ASP A 88 -5.51 -4.83 9.36
N CYS A 89 -4.98 -4.34 10.51
CA CYS A 89 -3.55 -4.29 10.77
C CYS A 89 -3.22 -4.81 12.17
N ILE A 90 -3.61 -4.10 13.25
CA ILE A 90 -3.15 -4.39 14.62
C ILE A 90 -3.53 -5.80 15.06
N ASN A 91 -4.79 -6.20 14.83
CA ASN A 91 -5.28 -7.53 15.21
C ASN A 91 -4.62 -8.68 14.43
N LEU A 92 -4.04 -8.40 13.27
CA LEU A 92 -3.34 -9.39 12.45
C LEU A 92 -1.90 -9.61 12.90
N LYS A 93 -1.36 -8.72 13.74
CA LYS A 93 -0.01 -8.80 14.33
C LYS A 93 1.09 -9.07 13.30
N PRO A 94 1.22 -8.28 12.23
CA PRO A 94 2.29 -8.46 11.27
C PRO A 94 3.65 -8.14 11.89
N GLN A 95 4.72 -8.76 11.41
CA GLN A 95 6.09 -8.37 11.68
C GLN A 95 6.59 -7.33 10.68
N VAL A 96 5.99 -7.28 9.48
CA VAL A 96 6.28 -6.26 8.46
C VAL A 96 4.96 -5.68 7.95
N LEU A 97 4.86 -4.36 7.92
CA LEU A 97 3.71 -3.63 7.40
C LEU A 97 4.15 -2.73 6.25
N SER A 98 3.55 -2.94 5.09
CA SER A 98 3.72 -2.12 3.89
C SER A 98 2.48 -1.29 3.62
N ILE A 99 2.63 0.04 3.48
CA ILE A 99 1.52 0.97 3.25
C ILE A 99 1.78 1.80 1.99
N LEU A 100 0.83 1.77 1.05
CA LEU A 100 0.75 2.69 -0.09
C LEU A 100 -0.63 3.36 -0.08
N ILE A 101 -0.67 4.65 0.23
CA ILE A 101 -1.91 5.44 0.37
C ILE A 101 -1.66 6.90 0.04
N GLY A 102 -2.68 7.63 -0.42
CA GLY A 102 -2.63 9.09 -0.57
C GLY A 102 -3.07 9.61 -1.93
N VAL A 103 -3.14 8.78 -2.96
CA VAL A 103 -3.60 9.23 -4.29
C VAL A 103 -5.10 9.55 -4.27
N ASN A 104 -5.91 8.76 -3.56
CA ASN A 104 -7.36 9.01 -3.45
C ASN A 104 -7.71 10.20 -2.56
N ASP A 105 -6.83 10.57 -1.64
CA ASP A 105 -6.96 11.80 -0.86
C ASP A 105 -6.97 13.05 -1.78
N VAL A 106 -6.27 12.96 -2.91
CA VAL A 106 -6.25 13.97 -3.96
C VAL A 106 -7.36 13.73 -5.00
N TRP A 107 -7.48 12.51 -5.50
CA TRP A 107 -8.45 12.18 -6.55
C TRP A 107 -9.88 12.52 -6.16
N HIS A 108 -10.31 12.11 -4.96
CA HIS A 108 -11.66 12.40 -4.46
C HIS A 108 -11.88 13.90 -4.23
N GLU A 109 -10.82 14.68 -3.91
CA GLU A 109 -10.95 16.13 -3.81
C GLU A 109 -11.21 16.76 -5.18
N LEU A 110 -10.40 16.42 -6.18
CA LEU A 110 -10.49 17.00 -7.51
C LEU A 110 -11.77 16.59 -8.26
N MET A 111 -12.29 15.38 -8.00
CA MET A 111 -13.45 14.85 -8.74
C MET A 111 -14.76 15.00 -7.99
N GLU A 112 -14.76 14.94 -6.65
CA GLU A 112 -15.97 14.80 -5.84
C GLU A 112 -16.04 15.79 -4.67
N GLN A 113 -15.03 16.64 -4.49
CA GLN A 113 -14.89 17.54 -3.34
C GLN A 113 -14.99 16.78 -1.99
N ASN A 114 -14.45 15.59 -1.96
CA ASN A 114 -14.46 14.67 -0.81
C ASN A 114 -13.07 14.07 -0.53
N GLY A 115 -12.04 14.85 -0.77
CA GLY A 115 -10.67 14.44 -0.51
C GLY A 115 -10.24 14.68 0.93
N VAL A 116 -8.94 14.59 1.14
CA VAL A 116 -8.29 14.91 2.41
C VAL A 116 -7.11 15.84 2.12
N ASP A 117 -7.15 17.06 2.64
CA ASP A 117 -6.08 18.03 2.47
C ASP A 117 -4.75 17.52 3.05
N ALA A 118 -3.62 18.08 2.60
CA ALA A 118 -2.28 17.58 2.95
C ALA A 118 -1.97 17.64 4.45
N GLU A 119 -2.48 18.66 5.16
CA GLU A 119 -2.25 18.79 6.60
C GLU A 119 -3.04 17.73 7.38
N LYS A 120 -4.33 17.53 7.03
CA LYS A 120 -5.16 16.49 7.62
C LYS A 120 -4.62 15.10 7.29
N PHE A 121 -4.18 14.87 6.03
CA PHE A 121 -3.52 13.63 5.63
C PHE A 121 -2.34 13.33 6.55
N ARG A 122 -1.40 14.27 6.71
CA ARG A 122 -0.23 14.11 7.58
C ARG A 122 -0.63 13.80 9.02
N ARG A 123 -1.60 14.54 9.60
CA ARG A 123 -2.05 14.34 10.98
C ARG A 123 -2.66 12.97 11.21
N VAL A 124 -3.59 12.56 10.34
CA VAL A 124 -4.27 11.27 10.45
C VAL A 124 -3.27 10.14 10.27
N TYR A 125 -2.41 10.23 9.26
CA TYR A 125 -1.42 9.20 9.00
C TYR A 125 -0.42 9.07 10.16
N GLN A 126 0.02 10.19 10.74
CA GLN A 126 0.89 10.19 11.91
C GLN A 126 0.23 9.48 13.09
N ALA A 127 -0.99 9.87 13.45
CA ALA A 127 -1.73 9.27 14.56
C ALA A 127 -1.91 7.76 14.37
N MET A 128 -2.28 7.34 13.16
CA MET A 128 -2.41 5.93 12.80
C MET A 128 -1.09 5.16 12.95
N LEU A 129 0.02 5.70 12.44
CA LEU A 129 1.34 5.05 12.56
C LEU A 129 1.80 4.95 14.01
N GLU A 130 1.52 5.97 14.82
CA GLU A 130 1.85 5.98 16.25
C GLU A 130 1.02 4.95 17.03
N GLU A 131 -0.28 4.80 16.72
CA GLU A 131 -1.14 3.76 17.29
C GLU A 131 -0.63 2.36 16.94
N ILE A 132 -0.30 2.13 15.66
CA ILE A 132 0.28 0.87 15.20
C ILE A 132 1.59 0.53 15.94
N ALA A 133 2.51 1.50 16.00
CA ALA A 133 3.81 1.30 16.66
C ALA A 133 3.68 1.03 18.16
N ALA A 134 2.72 1.68 18.84
CA ALA A 134 2.43 1.42 20.24
C ALA A 134 1.87 0.01 20.48
N ALA A 135 1.01 -0.46 19.57
CA ALA A 135 0.41 -1.80 19.64
C ALA A 135 1.38 -2.92 19.21
N LEU A 136 2.31 -2.61 18.29
CA LEU A 136 3.24 -3.58 17.66
C LEU A 136 4.68 -3.07 17.74
N PRO A 137 5.32 -3.05 18.91
CA PRO A 137 6.62 -2.41 19.12
C PRO A 137 7.79 -3.04 18.34
N GLY A 138 7.61 -4.27 17.83
CA GLY A 138 8.59 -4.96 16.99
C GLY A 138 8.40 -4.78 15.49
N LEU A 139 7.36 -4.05 15.07
CA LEU A 139 6.97 -3.92 13.68
C LEU A 139 8.03 -3.22 12.84
N ARG A 140 8.30 -3.77 11.66
CA ARG A 140 9.05 -3.12 10.59
C ARG A 140 8.10 -2.42 9.62
N LEU A 141 8.32 -1.12 9.39
CA LEU A 141 7.50 -0.31 8.50
C LEU A 141 8.16 -0.15 7.13
N ILE A 142 7.36 -0.28 6.07
CA ILE A 142 7.71 0.06 4.69
C ILE A 142 6.62 1.00 4.18
N LEU A 143 6.96 2.27 3.99
CA LEU A 143 6.05 3.29 3.50
C LEU A 143 6.39 3.59 2.03
N LEU A 144 5.39 3.50 1.16
CA LEU A 144 5.51 3.89 -0.23
C LEU A 144 4.89 5.27 -0.41
N GLU A 145 5.60 6.17 -1.08
CA GLU A 145 5.05 7.47 -1.45
C GLU A 145 3.91 7.28 -2.45
N PRO A 146 2.79 8.02 -2.35
CA PRO A 146 1.81 8.04 -3.44
C PRO A 146 2.46 8.61 -4.71
N TYR A 147 1.92 8.26 -5.87
CA TYR A 147 2.42 8.72 -7.16
C TYR A 147 1.29 9.03 -8.14
N VAL A 148 1.62 9.77 -9.17
CA VAL A 148 0.75 10.04 -10.31
C VAL A 148 1.60 10.24 -11.58
N LEU A 149 1.13 9.73 -12.71
CA LEU A 149 1.70 9.97 -14.03
C LEU A 149 0.68 10.69 -14.94
N PRO A 150 1.13 11.33 -16.02
CA PRO A 150 0.20 11.81 -17.03
C PRO A 150 -0.58 10.65 -17.66
N GLY A 151 -1.91 10.73 -17.64
CA GLY A 151 -2.80 9.72 -18.18
C GLY A 151 -4.23 10.22 -18.33
N PRO A 152 -5.14 9.43 -18.92
CA PRO A 152 -6.50 9.87 -19.21
C PRO A 152 -7.26 10.50 -18.04
N SER A 153 -7.07 9.97 -16.82
CA SER A 153 -7.76 10.47 -15.63
C SER A 153 -7.05 11.64 -14.94
N THR A 154 -5.76 11.83 -15.16
CA THR A 154 -4.96 12.84 -14.46
C THR A 154 -4.67 14.07 -15.33
N GLN A 155 -4.61 13.90 -16.66
CA GLN A 155 -4.27 14.94 -17.61
C GLN A 155 -5.19 16.18 -17.55
N PRO A 156 -6.52 16.06 -17.34
CA PRO A 156 -7.40 17.24 -17.31
C PRO A 156 -7.08 18.23 -16.21
N GLN A 157 -6.49 17.78 -15.11
CA GLN A 157 -6.10 18.62 -13.96
C GLN A 157 -4.65 18.29 -13.51
N TRP A 158 -3.76 18.08 -14.49
CA TRP A 158 -2.43 17.54 -14.24
C TRP A 158 -1.62 18.32 -13.22
N ASP A 159 -1.54 19.64 -13.35
CA ASP A 159 -0.71 20.49 -12.49
C ASP A 159 -1.21 20.45 -11.03
N ASP A 160 -2.51 20.48 -10.82
CA ASP A 160 -3.11 20.37 -9.50
C ASP A 160 -2.92 18.97 -8.92
N PHE A 161 -3.17 17.94 -9.73
CA PHE A 161 -3.02 16.55 -9.28
C PHE A 161 -1.58 16.26 -8.86
N ARG A 162 -0.61 16.63 -9.71
CA ARG A 162 0.81 16.44 -9.43
C ARG A 162 1.25 17.20 -8.18
N ARG A 163 0.92 18.49 -8.09
CA ARG A 163 1.25 19.32 -6.93
C ARG A 163 0.71 18.73 -5.64
N GLU A 164 -0.55 18.32 -5.62
CA GLU A 164 -1.21 17.80 -4.45
C GLU A 164 -0.66 16.42 -4.05
N VAL A 165 -0.36 15.53 -5.00
CA VAL A 165 0.32 14.26 -4.72
C VAL A 165 1.72 14.50 -4.16
N ASP A 166 2.48 15.46 -4.69
CA ASP A 166 3.81 15.79 -4.19
C ASP A 166 3.79 16.28 -2.72
N LEU A 167 2.73 17.00 -2.29
CA LEU A 167 2.55 17.34 -0.87
C LEU A 167 2.36 16.09 0.01
N ARG A 168 1.62 15.07 -0.46
CA ARG A 168 1.44 13.79 0.28
C ARG A 168 2.74 12.99 0.29
N ARG A 169 3.53 13.03 -0.77
CA ARG A 169 4.87 12.40 -0.82
C ARG A 169 5.80 12.98 0.24
N VAL A 170 5.87 14.31 0.32
CA VAL A 170 6.64 15.00 1.37
C VAL A 170 6.19 14.56 2.75
N ALA A 171 4.86 14.52 2.98
CA ALA A 171 4.32 14.07 4.26
C ALA A 171 4.72 12.62 4.60
N VAL A 172 4.71 11.70 3.63
CA VAL A 172 5.14 10.29 3.86
C VAL A 172 6.62 10.22 4.24
N ARG A 173 7.51 10.95 3.56
CA ARG A 173 8.94 11.02 3.91
C ARG A 173 9.17 11.57 5.32
N ASP A 174 8.49 12.67 5.65
CA ASP A 174 8.59 13.29 6.97
C ASP A 174 8.08 12.34 8.07
N LEU A 175 7.02 11.60 7.80
CA LEU A 175 6.47 10.60 8.70
C LEU A 175 7.41 9.40 8.88
N ALA A 176 8.06 8.94 7.82
CA ALA A 176 9.07 7.89 7.93
C ALA A 176 10.18 8.32 8.90
N ALA A 177 10.76 9.51 8.69
CA ALA A 177 11.78 10.06 9.57
C ALA A 177 11.28 10.33 11.00
N HIS A 178 10.01 10.74 11.16
CA HIS A 178 9.39 10.89 12.48
C HIS A 178 9.30 9.56 13.21
N MET A 179 8.82 8.51 12.53
CA MET A 179 8.67 7.18 13.11
C MET A 179 10.02 6.54 13.46
N GLU A 180 11.06 6.75 12.66
CA GLU A 180 12.42 6.32 13.00
C GLU A 180 12.90 6.93 14.34
N ARG A 181 12.77 8.26 14.47
CA ARG A 181 13.15 8.95 15.74
C ARG A 181 12.32 8.48 16.92
N ARG A 182 11.01 8.24 16.71
CA ARG A 182 10.08 7.85 17.77
C ARG A 182 10.29 6.42 18.27
N THR A 183 10.56 5.51 17.35
CA THR A 183 10.67 4.07 17.66
C THR A 183 12.11 3.59 17.86
N GLY A 184 13.08 4.37 17.42
CA GLY A 184 14.50 3.96 17.35
C GLY A 184 14.78 2.87 16.33
N ARG A 185 13.85 2.62 15.38
CA ARG A 185 13.93 1.55 14.37
C ARG A 185 13.89 2.13 12.96
N PRO A 186 14.68 1.59 12.02
CA PRO A 186 14.65 2.04 10.64
C PRO A 186 13.25 1.90 10.01
N VAL A 187 12.84 2.90 9.25
CA VAL A 187 11.63 2.86 8.41
C VAL A 187 12.05 2.92 6.95
N THR A 188 11.66 1.91 6.19
CA THR A 188 11.91 1.93 4.74
C THR A 188 10.92 2.87 4.07
N CYS A 189 11.40 3.94 3.43
CA CYS A 189 10.58 4.79 2.57
C CYS A 189 10.94 4.55 1.10
N ILE A 190 9.95 4.30 0.25
CA ILE A 190 10.12 4.03 -1.18
C ILE A 190 9.59 5.21 -1.99
N ASP A 191 10.47 5.88 -2.72
CA ASP A 191 10.12 6.94 -3.69
C ASP A 191 9.56 6.31 -4.98
N THR A 192 8.27 5.96 -4.95
CA THR A 192 7.59 5.35 -6.08
C THR A 192 7.38 6.33 -7.23
N GLN A 193 7.30 7.62 -6.95
CA GLN A 193 7.13 8.64 -7.99
C GLN A 193 8.38 8.74 -8.86
N SER A 194 9.57 8.89 -8.27
CA SER A 194 10.81 8.97 -9.04
C SER A 194 11.06 7.67 -9.81
N LEU A 195 10.78 6.52 -9.22
CA LEU A 195 10.86 5.22 -9.87
C LEU A 195 10.03 5.17 -11.17
N LEU A 196 8.80 5.66 -11.12
CA LEU A 196 7.88 5.64 -12.26
C LEU A 196 8.16 6.77 -13.27
N ASP A 197 8.56 7.96 -12.79
CA ASP A 197 8.97 9.07 -13.65
C ASP A 197 10.20 8.68 -14.51
N ASP A 198 11.22 8.05 -13.90
CA ASP A 198 12.42 7.60 -14.59
C ASP A 198 12.13 6.52 -15.63
N ALA A 199 11.24 5.58 -15.30
CA ALA A 199 10.82 4.54 -16.22
C ALA A 199 9.98 5.11 -17.37
N ALA A 200 9.05 6.02 -17.09
CA ALA A 200 8.22 6.68 -18.08
C ALA A 200 9.04 7.58 -19.04
N ALA A 201 10.11 8.20 -18.55
CA ALA A 201 11.02 9.00 -19.37
C ALA A 201 11.76 8.16 -20.43
N GLN A 202 11.98 6.86 -20.18
CA GLN A 202 12.62 5.95 -21.11
C GLN A 202 11.65 5.33 -22.12
N SER A 203 10.35 5.50 -21.94
CA SER A 203 9.32 4.93 -22.81
C SER A 203 8.09 5.85 -22.92
N SER A 204 7.07 5.62 -22.12
CA SER A 204 5.92 6.52 -21.96
C SER A 204 5.15 6.20 -20.66
N PRO A 205 4.39 7.18 -20.09
CA PRO A 205 3.55 6.94 -18.92
C PRO A 205 2.55 5.78 -19.08
N ALA A 206 1.97 5.62 -20.29
CA ALA A 206 0.98 4.60 -20.60
C ALA A 206 1.52 3.16 -20.52
N VAL A 207 2.84 2.97 -20.54
CA VAL A 207 3.45 1.66 -20.30
C VAL A 207 3.28 1.24 -18.84
N TYR A 208 3.29 2.18 -17.90
CA TYR A 208 3.32 1.90 -16.47
C TYR A 208 2.00 2.17 -15.73
N THR A 209 1.14 3.05 -16.27
CA THR A 209 -0.20 3.29 -15.71
C THR A 209 -1.24 3.30 -16.83
N ALA A 210 -2.42 2.74 -16.55
CA ALA A 210 -3.52 2.70 -17.51
C ALA A 210 -4.21 4.06 -17.66
N ASP A 211 -4.28 4.84 -16.58
CA ASP A 211 -5.06 6.08 -16.49
C ASP A 211 -4.30 7.25 -15.84
N GLY A 212 -3.06 7.01 -15.43
CA GLY A 212 -2.22 7.95 -14.71
C GLY A 212 -2.04 7.58 -13.22
N VAL A 213 -2.87 6.68 -12.70
CA VAL A 213 -2.84 6.23 -11.30
C VAL A 213 -2.69 4.70 -11.19
N HIS A 214 -3.57 3.94 -11.85
CA HIS A 214 -3.58 2.49 -11.73
C HIS A 214 -2.48 1.84 -12.58
N PRO A 215 -1.58 1.08 -11.96
CA PRO A 215 -0.48 0.46 -12.69
C PRO A 215 -0.97 -0.57 -13.70
N THR A 216 -0.30 -0.61 -14.83
CA THR A 216 -0.32 -1.74 -15.77
C THR A 216 0.44 -2.94 -15.15
N PRO A 217 0.44 -4.13 -15.78
CA PRO A 217 1.32 -5.22 -15.36
C PRO A 217 2.80 -4.82 -15.28
N ALA A 218 3.27 -3.96 -16.19
CA ALA A 218 4.65 -3.45 -16.16
C ALA A 218 4.89 -2.51 -14.96
N GLY A 219 3.93 -1.64 -14.64
CA GLY A 219 3.98 -0.77 -13.46
C GLY A 219 3.97 -1.58 -12.16
N HIS A 220 3.11 -2.57 -12.05
CA HIS A 220 3.10 -3.47 -10.90
C HIS A 220 4.39 -4.27 -10.74
N TRP A 221 4.97 -4.72 -11.84
CA TRP A 221 6.26 -5.41 -11.82
C TRP A 221 7.37 -4.49 -11.29
N LEU A 222 7.43 -3.26 -11.77
CA LEU A 222 8.42 -2.27 -11.35
C LEU A 222 8.30 -1.97 -9.84
N LEU A 223 7.09 -1.74 -9.36
CA LEU A 223 6.81 -1.55 -7.92
C LEU A 223 7.23 -2.76 -7.09
N ALA A 224 6.93 -3.97 -7.55
CA ALA A 224 7.28 -5.21 -6.85
C ALA A 224 8.80 -5.41 -6.75
N GLN A 225 9.54 -5.16 -7.84
CA GLN A 225 11.00 -5.29 -7.84
C GLN A 225 11.65 -4.32 -6.86
N GLU A 226 11.24 -3.05 -6.88
CA GLU A 226 11.78 -2.05 -5.95
C GLU A 226 11.39 -2.38 -4.51
N TRP A 227 10.14 -2.82 -4.27
CA TRP A 227 9.69 -3.24 -2.94
C TRP A 227 10.54 -4.40 -2.40
N VAL A 228 10.77 -5.45 -3.19
CA VAL A 228 11.58 -6.61 -2.78
C VAL A 228 13.02 -6.19 -2.52
N ARG A 229 13.61 -5.35 -3.36
CA ARG A 229 14.96 -4.82 -3.17
C ARG A 229 15.07 -4.10 -1.82
N ARG A 230 14.17 -3.17 -1.54
CA ARG A 230 14.14 -2.39 -0.29
C ARG A 230 13.80 -3.25 0.94
N PHE A 231 12.94 -4.25 0.75
CA PHE A 231 12.66 -5.23 1.79
C PHE A 231 13.92 -5.99 2.20
N ARG A 232 14.73 -6.45 1.21
CA ARG A 232 15.98 -7.17 1.49
C ARG A 232 17.05 -6.31 2.15
N GLU A 233 17.21 -5.08 1.70
CA GLU A 233 18.16 -4.14 2.32
C GLU A 233 17.87 -3.95 3.81
N GLY A 234 16.62 -3.83 4.20
CA GLY A 234 16.26 -3.69 5.59
C GLY A 234 16.21 -5.00 6.39
N GLU A 235 16.44 -6.18 5.77
CA GLU A 235 16.71 -7.43 6.51
C GLU A 235 18.19 -7.57 6.90
N ALA A 236 19.07 -6.87 6.18
CA ALA A 236 20.52 -6.97 6.36
C ALA A 236 21.08 -5.99 7.41
N GLY A 237 20.31 -5.01 7.85
CA GLY A 237 20.69 -4.01 8.85
C GLY A 237 20.00 -4.25 10.18
#